data_484901fa7fff7fed533ace49d651092d
#
_entry.id   484901fa7fff7fed533ace49d651092d
#
_cell.length_a   1.000
_cell.length_b   1.000
_cell.length_c   1.000
_cell.angle_alpha   90.00
_cell.angle_beta   90.00
_cell.angle_gamma   90.00
#
_symmetry.space_group_name_H-M   'P 1'
#
loop_
_entity.id
_entity.type
_entity.pdbx_description
1 polymer ?
#
loop_
_entity_poly.entity_id
_entity_poly.type
_entity_poly.pdbx_seq_one_letter_code
_entity_poly.pdbx_strand_id
1 'polypeptide(L)'
;MTADAVAARPKTLILGLEDRPSLPQAVVMGFQHVLVSNVWLDPVFVAAVGGLSAGLAGNLVNAIFLAAGLVTLTQSTRLVRLPIVEGPSAAFDGLMIGFAKGGQLAMATTGLLIGGVIIFVVAASGLLGLLRRLFSPAVTGAVILLVGIALAGFTLEEFLGGSPTSPDFAAPSTLFIGTATLLTVLLLSGFGQGPLRTYAFIWGLLVGDGASALFGRLSFDPAASAAWLGIPQLLPYGGLQFDPGVTLAMLFAFVVAVVEAIGVYYAAGAILQTPITDRRIRLGVSGEALGSIISSLFGGFATTAYAQNVGLLKLTGIGSRFAVTVAGVIFLILAFIPKLGALLAATPDPVVGGIFLPAAGSLILTGVLTLARTPDTPRHAAVAGLAVIAGTGVPPLASALGAKLPAVVTQLLSQPVVVGAIVALVLEALLVQLPGEPESEGATQASLSGETA
;
A
#
# COMPACT_ATOMS: atom_id res chain seq x y z
N MET A 1 29.02 -19.91 -20.85
CA MET A 1 29.24 -18.52 -20.40
C MET A 1 28.81 -17.61 -21.54
N THR A 2 27.56 -17.24 -21.61
CA THR A 2 27.07 -16.22 -22.55
C THR A 2 27.02 -14.91 -21.79
N ALA A 3 27.82 -13.96 -22.25
CA ALA A 3 27.86 -12.60 -21.74
C ALA A 3 26.44 -12.03 -21.72
N ASP A 4 25.95 -11.66 -20.52
CA ASP A 4 24.77 -10.82 -20.38
C ASP A 4 25.05 -9.56 -21.19
N ALA A 5 24.35 -9.38 -22.30
CA ALA A 5 24.35 -8.14 -23.04
C ALA A 5 23.90 -7.06 -22.06
N VAL A 6 24.83 -6.19 -21.68
CA VAL A 6 24.53 -4.98 -20.89
C VAL A 6 23.53 -4.20 -21.73
N ALA A 7 22.25 -4.25 -21.35
CA ALA A 7 21.20 -3.51 -22.03
C ALA A 7 21.62 -2.02 -22.10
N ALA A 8 21.58 -1.46 -23.30
CA ALA A 8 21.98 -0.08 -23.51
C ALA A 8 21.15 0.83 -22.58
N ARG A 9 21.85 1.72 -21.88
CA ARG A 9 21.26 2.66 -20.93
C ARG A 9 20.17 3.50 -21.61
N PRO A 10 18.93 3.58 -21.06
CA PRO A 10 17.92 4.48 -21.58
C PRO A 10 18.43 5.92 -21.60
N LYS A 11 18.25 6.64 -22.71
CA LYS A 11 18.76 8.01 -22.89
C LYS A 11 18.26 9.00 -21.82
N THR A 12 17.22 8.66 -21.09
CA THR A 12 16.60 9.46 -20.02
C THR A 12 17.19 9.21 -18.63
N LEU A 13 18.04 8.19 -18.46
CA LEU A 13 18.59 7.85 -17.15
C LEU A 13 20.02 8.41 -16.97
N ILE A 14 20.24 9.07 -15.84
CA ILE A 14 21.55 9.53 -15.36
C ILE A 14 22.36 8.33 -14.84
N LEU A 15 21.72 7.45 -14.05
CA LEU A 15 22.26 6.17 -13.58
C LEU A 15 21.37 5.03 -14.04
N GLY A 16 21.94 4.03 -14.70
CA GLY A 16 21.26 2.79 -15.10
C GLY A 16 21.13 1.80 -13.94
N LEU A 17 20.43 0.67 -14.19
CA LEU A 17 20.09 -0.33 -13.19
C LEU A 17 21.29 -0.91 -12.42
N GLU A 18 22.38 -1.22 -13.11
CA GLU A 18 23.57 -1.83 -12.53
C GLU A 18 24.69 -0.81 -12.24
N ASP A 19 24.46 0.50 -12.49
CA ASP A 19 25.42 1.54 -12.17
C ASP A 19 25.59 1.67 -10.66
N ARG A 20 26.85 1.75 -10.21
CA ARG A 20 27.23 1.86 -8.80
C ARG A 20 27.68 3.27 -8.48
N PRO A 21 26.83 4.10 -7.86
CA PRO A 21 27.25 5.40 -7.36
C PRO A 21 28.30 5.24 -6.26
N SER A 22 29.10 6.27 -6.02
CA SER A 22 30.00 6.30 -4.86
C SER A 22 29.17 6.19 -3.56
N LEU A 23 29.79 5.68 -2.49
CA LEU A 23 29.08 5.47 -1.22
C LEU A 23 28.37 6.75 -0.71
N PRO A 24 28.99 7.95 -0.68
CA PRO A 24 28.29 9.17 -0.28
C PRO A 24 27.08 9.49 -1.16
N GLN A 25 27.20 9.31 -2.49
CA GLN A 25 26.07 9.50 -3.41
C GLN A 25 24.96 8.48 -3.15
N ALA A 26 25.33 7.21 -2.96
CA ALA A 26 24.35 6.15 -2.66
C ALA A 26 23.61 6.41 -1.35
N VAL A 27 24.28 6.97 -0.32
CA VAL A 27 23.64 7.34 0.95
C VAL A 27 22.65 8.48 0.74
N VAL A 28 23.00 9.54 0.02
CA VAL A 28 22.08 10.65 -0.27
C VAL A 28 20.87 10.18 -1.07
N MET A 29 21.11 9.37 -2.12
CA MET A 29 20.04 8.81 -2.95
C MET A 29 19.16 7.83 -2.16
N GLY A 30 19.77 6.96 -1.34
CA GLY A 30 19.06 6.04 -0.47
C GLY A 30 18.17 6.76 0.54
N PHE A 31 18.70 7.82 1.17
CA PHE A 31 17.93 8.65 2.08
C PHE A 31 16.77 9.36 1.36
N GLN A 32 16.98 9.82 0.12
CA GLN A 32 15.91 10.38 -0.71
C GLN A 32 14.79 9.34 -0.97
N HIS A 33 15.13 8.09 -1.25
CA HIS A 33 14.16 7.01 -1.42
C HIS A 33 13.37 6.76 -0.13
N VAL A 34 14.03 6.77 1.04
CA VAL A 34 13.36 6.61 2.36
C VAL A 34 12.35 7.73 2.59
N LEU A 35 12.74 8.98 2.34
CA LEU A 35 11.86 10.13 2.56
C LEU A 35 10.66 10.17 1.62
N VAL A 36 10.85 9.78 0.34
CA VAL A 36 9.77 9.80 -0.68
C VAL A 36 8.79 8.64 -0.51
N SER A 37 9.26 7.51 0.02
CA SER A 37 8.42 6.31 0.16
C SER A 37 7.25 6.51 1.12
N ASN A 38 7.40 7.36 2.14
CA ASN A 38 6.40 7.54 3.20
C ASN A 38 6.01 6.21 3.91
N VAL A 39 6.92 5.26 4.03
CA VAL A 39 6.70 3.94 4.67
C VAL A 39 6.15 4.06 6.10
N TRP A 40 6.41 5.17 6.77
CA TRP A 40 5.91 5.48 8.12
C TRP A 40 4.43 5.84 8.16
N LEU A 41 3.83 6.25 7.05
CA LEU A 41 2.50 6.86 7.02
C LEU A 41 1.39 5.87 7.36
N ASP A 42 1.34 4.72 6.67
CA ASP A 42 0.31 3.69 6.89
C ASP A 42 0.31 3.16 8.33
N PRO A 43 1.46 2.78 8.95
CA PRO A 43 1.44 2.29 10.33
C PRO A 43 1.03 3.38 11.34
N VAL A 44 1.37 4.65 11.12
CA VAL A 44 0.90 5.76 11.96
C VAL A 44 -0.60 5.92 11.82
N PHE A 45 -1.14 5.88 10.61
CA PHE A 45 -2.57 5.97 10.35
C PHE A 45 -3.34 4.79 10.97
N VAL A 46 -2.88 3.55 10.76
CA VAL A 46 -3.48 2.35 11.35
C VAL A 46 -3.47 2.42 12.89
N ALA A 47 -2.37 2.93 13.47
CA ALA A 47 -2.24 3.06 14.91
C ALA A 47 -3.20 4.12 15.47
N ALA A 48 -3.29 5.29 14.87
CA ALA A 48 -4.15 6.39 15.27
C ALA A 48 -5.62 5.97 15.19
N VAL A 49 -6.09 5.62 13.99
CA VAL A 49 -7.50 5.21 13.74
C VAL A 49 -7.86 3.96 14.53
N GLY A 50 -6.95 3.00 14.64
CA GLY A 50 -7.13 1.75 15.38
C GLY A 50 -7.14 1.92 16.90
N GLY A 51 -6.77 3.10 17.41
CA GLY A 51 -6.72 3.40 18.83
C GLY A 51 -5.64 2.61 19.59
N LEU A 52 -4.48 2.35 18.96
CA LEU A 52 -3.39 1.63 19.60
C LEU A 52 -2.75 2.47 20.72
N SER A 53 -2.35 1.81 21.82
CA SER A 53 -1.53 2.47 22.82
C SER A 53 -0.22 2.98 22.22
N ALA A 54 0.36 4.06 22.78
CA ALA A 54 1.59 4.65 22.28
C ALA A 54 2.74 3.65 22.11
N GLY A 55 2.86 2.66 23.04
CA GLY A 55 3.85 1.60 22.93
C GLY A 55 3.63 0.66 21.74
N LEU A 56 2.39 0.25 21.50
CA LEU A 56 2.04 -0.59 20.35
C LEU A 56 2.15 0.18 19.04
N ALA A 57 1.75 1.44 19.02
CA ALA A 57 1.86 2.33 17.86
C ALA A 57 3.33 2.51 17.42
N GLY A 58 4.22 2.85 18.36
CA GLY A 58 5.66 2.95 18.08
C GLY A 58 6.27 1.62 17.63
N ASN A 59 5.84 0.50 18.26
CA ASN A 59 6.26 -0.84 17.84
C ASN A 59 5.82 -1.17 16.42
N LEU A 60 4.58 -0.84 16.05
CA LEU A 60 4.05 -1.05 14.71
C LEU A 60 4.90 -0.32 13.65
N VAL A 61 5.25 0.95 13.89
CA VAL A 61 6.13 1.71 12.98
C VAL A 61 7.49 1.04 12.83
N ASN A 62 8.11 0.61 13.95
CA ASN A 62 9.42 -0.02 13.93
C ASN A 62 9.38 -1.41 13.25
N ALA A 63 8.30 -2.19 13.45
CA ALA A 63 8.10 -3.47 12.77
C ALA A 63 7.98 -3.30 11.25
N ILE A 64 7.27 -2.27 10.80
CA ILE A 64 7.18 -1.92 9.39
C ILE A 64 8.54 -1.49 8.83
N PHE A 65 9.31 -0.68 9.54
CA PHE A 65 10.68 -0.33 9.11
C PHE A 65 11.58 -1.58 9.01
N LEU A 66 11.45 -2.53 9.95
CA LEU A 66 12.19 -3.79 9.89
C LEU A 66 11.85 -4.58 8.63
N ALA A 67 10.57 -4.77 8.34
CA ALA A 67 10.11 -5.48 7.17
C ALA A 67 10.50 -4.76 5.87
N ALA A 68 10.22 -3.46 5.77
CA ALA A 68 10.58 -2.64 4.63
C ALA A 68 12.08 -2.70 4.34
N GLY A 69 12.91 -2.63 5.38
CA GLY A 69 14.36 -2.71 5.25
C GLY A 69 14.83 -4.07 4.75
N LEU A 70 14.38 -5.17 5.36
CA LEU A 70 14.74 -6.53 4.97
C LEU A 70 14.29 -6.85 3.53
N VAL A 71 13.05 -6.50 3.20
CA VAL A 71 12.50 -6.80 1.87
C VAL A 71 13.16 -5.92 0.81
N THR A 72 13.28 -4.60 1.02
CA THR A 72 13.97 -3.70 0.08
C THR A 72 15.40 -4.16 -0.19
N LEU A 73 16.14 -4.54 0.87
CA LEU A 73 17.52 -5.02 0.75
C LEU A 73 17.61 -6.31 -0.08
N THR A 74 16.74 -7.29 0.19
CA THR A 74 16.73 -8.58 -0.52
C THR A 74 16.21 -8.46 -1.94
N GLN A 75 15.19 -7.66 -2.18
CA GLN A 75 14.61 -7.39 -3.50
C GLN A 75 15.62 -6.68 -4.42
N SER A 76 16.24 -5.60 -3.95
CA SER A 76 17.19 -4.82 -4.76
C SER A 76 18.49 -5.59 -5.05
N THR A 77 18.91 -6.50 -4.16
CA THR A 77 20.19 -7.22 -4.31
C THR A 77 20.07 -8.57 -4.99
N ARG A 78 19.09 -9.40 -4.62
CA ARG A 78 19.05 -10.83 -4.97
C ARG A 78 17.80 -11.29 -5.71
N LEU A 79 16.61 -10.78 -5.34
CA LEU A 79 15.34 -11.32 -5.83
C LEU A 79 14.93 -10.69 -7.15
N VAL A 80 14.21 -9.58 -7.11
CA VAL A 80 13.71 -8.91 -8.33
C VAL A 80 14.80 -8.08 -9.02
N ARG A 81 15.79 -7.60 -8.24
CA ARG A 81 16.92 -6.79 -8.69
C ARG A 81 16.46 -5.54 -9.45
N LEU A 82 15.50 -4.83 -8.88
CA LEU A 82 15.00 -3.54 -9.35
C LEU A 82 15.19 -2.47 -8.26
N PRO A 83 15.28 -1.18 -8.62
CA PRO A 83 15.36 -0.08 -7.67
C PRO A 83 13.98 0.25 -7.11
N ILE A 84 13.39 -0.67 -6.37
CA ILE A 84 12.06 -0.57 -5.79
C ILE A 84 12.21 -0.62 -4.26
N VAL A 85 11.58 0.33 -3.57
CA VAL A 85 11.41 0.30 -2.12
C VAL A 85 10.17 -0.52 -1.81
N GLU A 86 10.24 -1.30 -0.77
CA GLU A 86 9.14 -2.08 -0.23
C GLU A 86 8.64 -1.44 1.06
N GLY A 87 7.34 -1.52 1.29
CA GLY A 87 6.72 -0.96 2.49
C GLY A 87 5.37 -1.61 2.76
N PRO A 88 4.61 -1.12 3.74
CA PRO A 88 3.29 -1.68 4.07
C PRO A 88 2.31 -1.51 2.90
N SER A 89 1.40 -2.46 2.72
CA SER A 89 0.37 -2.35 1.69
C SER A 89 -0.90 -1.73 2.24
N ALA A 90 -1.34 -0.63 1.64
CA ALA A 90 -2.58 0.06 1.99
C ALA A 90 -3.84 -0.82 1.85
N ALA A 91 -3.76 -1.94 1.13
CA ALA A 91 -4.83 -2.93 1.05
C ALA A 91 -5.18 -3.55 2.43
N PHE A 92 -4.27 -3.48 3.38
CA PHE A 92 -4.46 -3.99 4.74
C PHE A 92 -4.89 -2.92 5.74
N ASP A 93 -4.75 -1.63 5.46
CA ASP A 93 -5.02 -0.55 6.42
C ASP A 93 -6.42 -0.64 7.01
N GLY A 94 -7.44 -0.69 6.17
CA GLY A 94 -8.83 -0.79 6.61
C GLY A 94 -9.12 -2.06 7.43
N LEU A 95 -8.51 -3.20 7.06
CA LEU A 95 -8.61 -4.46 7.79
C LEU A 95 -7.93 -4.35 9.17
N MET A 96 -6.70 -3.86 9.21
CA MET A 96 -5.94 -3.70 10.45
C MET A 96 -6.63 -2.74 11.41
N ILE A 97 -7.17 -1.62 10.89
CA ILE A 97 -7.99 -0.68 11.67
C ILE A 97 -9.24 -1.38 12.24
N GLY A 98 -9.98 -2.10 11.40
CA GLY A 98 -11.17 -2.82 11.83
C GLY A 98 -10.87 -3.85 12.92
N PHE A 99 -9.81 -4.64 12.76
CA PHE A 99 -9.38 -5.64 13.74
C PHE A 99 -8.77 -5.01 15.00
N ALA A 100 -8.13 -3.85 14.90
CA ALA A 100 -7.65 -3.11 16.07
C ALA A 100 -8.83 -2.61 16.92
N LYS A 101 -9.81 -1.93 16.30
CA LYS A 101 -11.04 -1.47 16.98
C LYS A 101 -11.84 -2.63 17.57
N GLY A 102 -11.83 -3.81 16.95
CA GLY A 102 -12.47 -5.03 17.40
C GLY A 102 -11.69 -5.85 18.45
N GLY A 103 -10.47 -5.44 18.83
CA GLY A 103 -9.61 -6.22 19.73
C GLY A 103 -9.12 -7.56 19.14
N GLN A 104 -9.06 -7.66 17.82
CA GLN A 104 -8.77 -8.90 17.07
C GLN A 104 -7.37 -8.93 16.43
N LEU A 105 -6.45 -8.08 16.86
CA LEU A 105 -5.10 -8.00 16.27
C LEU A 105 -4.31 -9.31 16.37
N ALA A 106 -4.50 -10.11 17.42
CA ALA A 106 -3.88 -11.45 17.52
C ALA A 106 -4.39 -12.41 16.43
N MET A 107 -5.69 -12.33 16.09
CA MET A 107 -6.28 -13.09 14.98
C MET A 107 -5.77 -12.57 13.63
N ALA A 108 -5.68 -11.23 13.48
CA ALA A 108 -5.12 -10.58 12.30
C ALA A 108 -3.68 -11.02 12.06
N THR A 109 -2.82 -11.03 13.09
CA THR A 109 -1.45 -11.54 13.01
C THR A 109 -1.41 -12.99 12.51
N THR A 110 -2.26 -13.86 13.04
CA THR A 110 -2.33 -15.26 12.61
C THR A 110 -2.79 -15.36 11.15
N GLY A 111 -3.79 -14.58 10.76
CA GLY A 111 -4.27 -14.51 9.37
C GLY A 111 -3.21 -14.02 8.39
N LEU A 112 -2.41 -13.01 8.78
CA LEU A 112 -1.27 -12.51 8.01
C LEU A 112 -0.17 -13.57 7.85
N LEU A 113 0.14 -14.31 8.91
CA LEU A 113 1.13 -15.39 8.86
C LEU A 113 0.69 -16.51 7.92
N ILE A 114 -0.56 -16.98 8.06
CA ILE A 114 -1.11 -18.04 7.20
C ILE A 114 -1.21 -17.56 5.77
N GLY A 115 -1.74 -16.35 5.53
CA GLY A 115 -1.86 -15.75 4.20
C GLY A 115 -0.49 -15.59 3.54
N GLY A 116 0.50 -15.07 4.28
CA GLY A 116 1.88 -14.93 3.82
C GLY A 116 2.50 -16.28 3.41
N VAL A 117 2.30 -17.33 4.21
CA VAL A 117 2.76 -18.70 3.87
C VAL A 117 2.08 -19.21 2.60
N ILE A 118 0.76 -19.04 2.46
CA ILE A 118 0.02 -19.46 1.27
C ILE A 118 0.55 -18.74 0.03
N ILE A 119 0.68 -17.39 0.09
CA ILE A 119 1.20 -16.61 -1.03
C ILE A 119 2.65 -16.98 -1.36
N PHE A 120 3.48 -17.20 -0.36
CA PHE A 120 4.85 -17.69 -0.57
C PHE A 120 4.86 -19.01 -1.34
N VAL A 121 4.05 -20.00 -0.93
CA VAL A 121 3.96 -21.31 -1.59
C VAL A 121 3.44 -21.15 -3.01
N VAL A 122 2.38 -20.37 -3.23
CA VAL A 122 1.80 -20.09 -4.56
C VAL A 122 2.84 -19.42 -5.47
N ALA A 123 3.57 -18.42 -4.97
CA ALA A 123 4.59 -17.75 -5.75
C ALA A 123 5.78 -18.68 -6.04
N ALA A 124 6.30 -19.37 -5.04
CA ALA A 124 7.47 -20.25 -5.16
C ALA A 124 7.21 -21.45 -6.08
N SER A 125 5.99 -22.02 -6.07
CA SER A 125 5.59 -23.13 -6.94
C SER A 125 5.38 -22.73 -8.40
N GLY A 126 5.23 -21.43 -8.70
CA GLY A 126 4.94 -20.93 -10.05
C GLY A 126 3.45 -20.88 -10.41
N LEU A 127 2.55 -21.28 -9.50
CA LEU A 127 1.09 -21.19 -9.69
C LEU A 127 0.60 -19.75 -9.89
N LEU A 128 1.40 -18.75 -9.47
CA LEU A 128 1.11 -17.35 -9.67
C LEU A 128 0.89 -16.99 -11.16
N GLY A 129 1.56 -17.69 -12.08
CA GLY A 129 1.37 -17.51 -13.52
C GLY A 129 -0.06 -17.81 -14.02
N LEU A 130 -0.74 -18.77 -13.37
CA LEU A 130 -2.14 -19.09 -13.65
C LEU A 130 -3.08 -18.00 -13.12
N LEU A 131 -2.82 -17.52 -11.91
CA LEU A 131 -3.65 -16.49 -11.26
C LEU A 131 -3.50 -15.12 -11.94
N ARG A 132 -2.35 -14.84 -12.57
CA ARG A 132 -2.09 -13.57 -13.25
C ARG A 132 -3.11 -13.23 -14.33
N ARG A 133 -3.70 -14.24 -14.98
CA ARG A 133 -4.75 -14.04 -15.99
C ARG A 133 -6.02 -13.40 -15.43
N LEU A 134 -6.28 -13.60 -14.14
CA LEU A 134 -7.43 -13.01 -13.43
C LEU A 134 -7.22 -11.53 -13.04
N PHE A 135 -5.98 -11.02 -13.18
CA PHE A 135 -5.64 -9.66 -12.77
C PHE A 135 -5.69 -8.68 -13.95
N SER A 136 -6.86 -8.63 -14.60
CA SER A 136 -7.11 -7.63 -15.65
C SER A 136 -7.11 -6.19 -15.08
N PRO A 137 -6.97 -5.16 -15.92
CA PRO A 137 -7.13 -3.78 -15.48
C PRO A 137 -8.50 -3.51 -14.85
N ALA A 138 -9.56 -4.22 -15.26
CA ALA A 138 -10.89 -4.13 -14.65
C ALA A 138 -10.88 -4.56 -13.19
N VAL A 139 -10.29 -5.73 -12.90
CA VAL A 139 -10.15 -6.26 -11.53
C VAL A 139 -9.23 -5.37 -10.70
N THR A 140 -8.03 -5.11 -11.20
CA THR A 140 -7.02 -4.33 -10.48
C THR A 140 -7.49 -2.92 -10.16
N GLY A 141 -8.08 -2.24 -11.16
CA GLY A 141 -8.55 -0.87 -11.00
C GLY A 141 -9.74 -0.75 -10.06
N ALA A 142 -10.71 -1.68 -10.13
CA ALA A 142 -11.84 -1.70 -9.21
C ALA A 142 -11.40 -1.93 -7.77
N VAL A 143 -10.44 -2.83 -7.53
CA VAL A 143 -9.94 -3.13 -6.18
C VAL A 143 -9.14 -1.97 -5.60
N ILE A 144 -8.23 -1.34 -6.37
CA ILE A 144 -7.47 -0.17 -5.90
C ILE A 144 -8.41 1.01 -5.60
N LEU A 145 -9.42 1.22 -6.45
CA LEU A 145 -10.46 2.23 -6.21
C LEU A 145 -11.18 1.98 -4.89
N LEU A 146 -11.58 0.73 -4.62
CA LEU A 146 -12.24 0.34 -3.38
C LEU A 146 -11.36 0.51 -2.14
N VAL A 147 -10.04 0.28 -2.23
CA VAL A 147 -9.11 0.59 -1.14
C VAL A 147 -9.20 2.07 -0.77
N GLY A 148 -9.09 2.97 -1.75
CA GLY A 148 -9.20 4.42 -1.51
C GLY A 148 -10.56 4.83 -0.93
N ILE A 149 -11.66 4.27 -1.43
CA ILE A 149 -13.01 4.53 -0.92
C ILE A 149 -13.17 4.02 0.52
N ALA A 150 -12.67 2.82 0.83
CA ALA A 150 -12.76 2.24 2.17
C ALA A 150 -12.01 3.08 3.22
N LEU A 151 -10.91 3.73 2.83
CA LEU A 151 -10.13 4.59 3.72
C LEU A 151 -10.73 5.99 3.90
N ALA A 152 -11.61 6.45 3.00
CA ALA A 152 -12.13 7.81 3.02
C ALA A 152 -12.82 8.18 4.35
N GLY A 153 -13.66 7.29 4.89
CA GLY A 153 -14.34 7.50 6.16
C GLY A 153 -13.38 7.66 7.33
N PHE A 154 -12.43 6.75 7.46
CA PHE A 154 -11.39 6.78 8.50
C PHE A 154 -10.52 8.04 8.40
N THR A 155 -10.16 8.43 7.19
CA THR A 155 -9.33 9.61 6.94
C THR A 155 -10.03 10.90 7.33
N LEU A 156 -11.33 11.01 7.04
CA LEU A 156 -12.14 12.16 7.46
C LEU A 156 -12.35 12.18 8.98
N GLU A 157 -12.55 11.03 9.62
CA GLU A 157 -12.64 10.91 11.08
C GLU A 157 -11.38 11.46 11.74
N GLU A 158 -10.19 11.06 11.28
CA GLU A 158 -8.91 11.58 11.78
C GLU A 158 -8.73 13.08 11.50
N PHE A 159 -9.07 13.55 10.30
CA PHE A 159 -9.01 14.96 9.95
C PHE A 159 -9.84 15.83 10.90
N LEU A 160 -10.95 15.30 11.38
CA LEU A 160 -11.83 15.95 12.34
C LEU A 160 -11.38 15.76 13.81
N GLY A 161 -10.28 15.04 14.07
CA GLY A 161 -9.72 14.84 15.42
C GLY A 161 -10.07 13.50 16.06
N GLY A 162 -10.24 12.46 15.24
CA GLY A 162 -10.48 11.10 15.69
C GLY A 162 -11.94 10.82 16.04
N SER A 163 -12.21 10.21 17.19
CA SER A 163 -13.56 9.79 17.56
C SER A 163 -14.56 10.93 17.64
N PRO A 164 -15.78 10.80 17.07
CA PRO A 164 -16.87 11.76 17.22
C PRO A 164 -17.27 12.06 18.69
N THR A 165 -16.88 11.21 19.62
CA THR A 165 -17.10 11.40 21.06
C THR A 165 -15.98 12.19 21.74
N SER A 166 -14.89 12.51 21.04
CA SER A 166 -13.80 13.31 21.57
C SER A 166 -14.24 14.76 21.81
N PRO A 167 -13.87 15.40 22.92
CA PRO A 167 -14.15 16.81 23.18
C PRO A 167 -13.60 17.75 22.10
N ASP A 168 -12.55 17.33 21.44
CA ASP A 168 -11.85 18.10 20.42
C ASP A 168 -12.32 17.81 18.99
N PHE A 169 -13.29 16.92 18.82
CA PHE A 169 -13.84 16.58 17.50
C PHE A 169 -14.44 17.80 16.81
N ALA A 170 -13.97 18.09 15.60
CA ALA A 170 -14.36 19.23 14.79
C ALA A 170 -14.15 20.60 15.47
N ALA A 171 -13.36 20.68 16.56
CA ALA A 171 -13.05 21.94 17.21
C ALA A 171 -12.29 22.87 16.22
N PRO A 172 -12.42 24.22 16.34
CA PRO A 172 -11.76 25.16 15.44
C PRO A 172 -10.24 24.95 15.33
N SER A 173 -9.58 24.63 16.44
CA SER A 173 -8.14 24.29 16.46
C SER A 173 -7.84 22.99 15.70
N THR A 174 -8.66 21.96 15.83
CA THR A 174 -8.57 20.70 15.10
C THR A 174 -8.69 20.92 13.60
N LEU A 175 -9.73 21.64 13.18
CA LEU A 175 -9.93 22.00 11.78
C LEU A 175 -8.79 22.85 11.21
N PHE A 176 -8.25 23.78 12.00
CA PHE A 176 -7.09 24.57 11.59
C PHE A 176 -5.86 23.69 11.36
N ILE A 177 -5.54 22.80 12.30
CA ILE A 177 -4.39 21.89 12.21
C ILE A 177 -4.54 20.99 10.97
N GLY A 178 -5.67 20.30 10.83
CA GLY A 178 -5.94 19.40 9.70
C GLY A 178 -5.89 20.15 8.37
N THR A 179 -6.51 21.33 8.28
CA THR A 179 -6.53 22.15 7.06
C THR A 179 -5.14 22.67 6.70
N ALA A 180 -4.37 23.17 7.68
CA ALA A 180 -2.99 23.64 7.44
C ALA A 180 -2.11 22.51 6.92
N THR A 181 -2.24 21.32 7.50
CA THR A 181 -1.54 20.10 7.05
C THR A 181 -1.93 19.75 5.62
N LEU A 182 -3.24 19.61 5.36
CA LEU A 182 -3.78 19.25 4.05
C LEU A 182 -3.36 20.24 2.96
N LEU A 183 -3.54 21.55 3.22
CA LEU A 183 -3.15 22.59 2.26
C LEU A 183 -1.64 22.57 1.99
N THR A 184 -0.81 22.33 3.01
CA THR A 184 0.64 22.19 2.81
C THR A 184 0.96 21.06 1.84
N VAL A 185 0.38 19.87 2.06
CA VAL A 185 0.59 18.73 1.16
C VAL A 185 0.08 19.03 -0.25
N LEU A 186 -1.13 19.55 -0.40
CA LEU A 186 -1.73 19.83 -1.71
C LEU A 186 -0.98 20.92 -2.48
N LEU A 187 -0.64 22.03 -1.84
CA LEU A 187 0.05 23.14 -2.49
C LEU A 187 1.47 22.75 -2.90
N LEU A 188 2.20 22.05 -2.04
CA LEU A 188 3.55 21.59 -2.36
C LEU A 188 3.55 20.47 -3.40
N SER A 189 2.61 19.53 -3.35
CA SER A 189 2.48 18.49 -4.38
C SER A 189 2.07 19.06 -5.74
N GLY A 190 1.17 20.06 -5.76
CA GLY A 190 0.66 20.67 -7.00
C GLY A 190 1.58 21.71 -7.60
N PHE A 191 2.06 22.64 -6.80
CA PHE A 191 2.78 23.85 -7.25
C PHE A 191 4.24 23.89 -6.80
N GLY A 192 4.67 23.05 -5.88
CA GLY A 192 6.04 22.98 -5.39
C GLY A 192 7.02 22.57 -6.48
N GLN A 193 8.28 22.98 -6.31
CA GLN A 193 9.39 22.61 -7.20
C GLN A 193 10.51 21.94 -6.40
N GLY A 194 11.24 21.04 -7.05
CA GLY A 194 12.38 20.35 -6.45
C GLY A 194 12.04 19.67 -5.12
N PRO A 195 12.83 19.88 -4.05
CA PRO A 195 12.63 19.23 -2.74
C PRO A 195 11.29 19.55 -2.07
N LEU A 196 10.72 20.73 -2.30
CA LEU A 196 9.42 21.10 -1.73
C LEU A 196 8.32 20.17 -2.25
N ARG A 197 8.27 19.92 -3.55
CA ARG A 197 7.30 18.98 -4.14
C ARG A 197 7.60 17.54 -3.75
N THR A 198 8.87 17.16 -3.81
CA THR A 198 9.30 15.77 -3.59
C THR A 198 8.99 15.29 -2.17
N TYR A 199 9.09 16.18 -1.18
CA TYR A 199 8.87 15.86 0.25
C TYR A 199 7.60 16.51 0.82
N ALA A 200 6.58 16.74 -0.02
CA ALA A 200 5.35 17.42 0.37
C ALA A 200 4.67 16.81 1.61
N PHE A 201 4.66 15.48 1.73
CA PHE A 201 4.09 14.76 2.88
C PHE A 201 4.87 15.03 4.18
N ILE A 202 6.20 15.09 4.11
CA ILE A 202 7.05 15.42 5.26
C ILE A 202 6.86 16.89 5.67
N TRP A 203 6.76 17.79 4.70
CA TRP A 203 6.43 19.20 5.00
C TRP A 203 5.04 19.33 5.64
N GLY A 204 4.06 18.55 5.17
CA GLY A 204 2.73 18.47 5.79
C GLY A 204 2.82 18.02 7.25
N LEU A 205 3.59 16.96 7.54
CA LEU A 205 3.85 16.48 8.89
C LEU A 205 4.44 17.60 9.77
N LEU A 206 5.53 18.22 9.32
CA LEU A 206 6.23 19.25 10.11
C LEU A 206 5.35 20.48 10.38
N VAL A 207 4.58 20.93 9.39
CA VAL A 207 3.65 22.07 9.55
C VAL A 207 2.49 21.69 10.47
N GLY A 208 1.94 20.50 10.32
CA GLY A 208 0.85 19.99 11.14
C GLY A 208 1.26 19.79 12.59
N ASP A 209 2.41 19.14 12.84
CA ASP A 209 2.94 18.96 14.18
C ASP A 209 3.32 20.32 14.82
N GLY A 210 3.91 21.24 14.05
CA GLY A 210 4.18 22.60 14.50
C GLY A 210 2.91 23.35 14.90
N ALA A 211 1.86 23.27 14.08
CA ALA A 211 0.55 23.83 14.41
C ALA A 211 -0.05 23.16 15.67
N SER A 212 0.05 21.84 15.78
CA SER A 212 -0.42 21.10 16.96
C SER A 212 0.31 21.51 18.24
N ALA A 213 1.62 21.74 18.15
CA ALA A 213 2.41 22.25 19.28
C ALA A 213 1.96 23.64 19.73
N LEU A 214 1.62 24.55 18.80
CA LEU A 214 1.09 25.88 19.13
C LEU A 214 -0.24 25.83 19.91
N PHE A 215 -1.06 24.78 19.67
CA PHE A 215 -2.30 24.56 20.41
C PHE A 215 -2.14 23.63 21.63
N GLY A 216 -0.89 23.24 21.99
CA GLY A 216 -0.61 22.36 23.12
C GLY A 216 -1.12 20.93 22.95
N ARG A 217 -1.29 20.47 21.69
CA ARG A 217 -1.84 19.14 21.36
C ARG A 217 -0.79 18.12 20.97
N LEU A 218 0.48 18.50 20.88
CA LEU A 218 1.60 17.61 20.59
C LEU A 218 2.32 17.29 21.89
N SER A 219 2.35 15.99 22.26
CA SER A 219 3.13 15.51 23.40
C SER A 219 4.30 14.65 22.91
N PHE A 220 5.50 14.98 23.38
CA PHE A 220 6.70 14.19 23.15
C PHE A 220 6.98 13.17 24.26
N ASP A 221 6.14 13.04 25.28
CA ASP A 221 6.34 12.14 26.43
C ASP A 221 6.54 10.67 26.00
N PRO A 222 5.75 10.12 25.03
CA PRO A 222 5.99 8.77 24.55
C PRO A 222 7.37 8.59 23.92
N ALA A 223 7.80 9.58 23.13
CA ALA A 223 9.12 9.57 22.50
C ALA A 223 10.24 9.83 23.51
N ALA A 224 10.01 10.70 24.51
CA ALA A 224 10.99 10.99 25.57
C ALA A 224 11.32 9.74 26.40
N SER A 225 10.29 8.95 26.75
CA SER A 225 10.43 7.71 27.52
C SER A 225 10.92 6.50 26.73
N ALA A 226 10.80 6.53 25.41
CA ALA A 226 11.22 5.43 24.53
C ALA A 226 12.75 5.28 24.49
N ALA A 227 13.22 4.04 24.38
CA ALA A 227 14.65 3.73 24.29
C ALA A 227 15.25 4.22 22.96
N TRP A 228 16.53 4.57 22.96
CA TRP A 228 17.27 4.91 21.74
C TRP A 228 17.55 3.67 20.87
N LEU A 229 17.75 2.51 21.48
CA LEU A 229 18.02 1.24 20.79
C LEU A 229 17.10 0.17 21.35
N GLY A 230 16.52 -0.63 20.46
CA GLY A 230 15.63 -1.73 20.83
C GLY A 230 15.26 -2.56 19.62
N ILE A 231 14.69 -3.73 19.86
CA ILE A 231 14.17 -4.64 18.84
C ILE A 231 12.64 -4.55 18.91
N PRO A 232 11.94 -4.49 17.76
CA PRO A 232 10.48 -4.59 17.75
C PRO A 232 10.00 -5.83 18.50
N GLN A 233 8.90 -5.71 19.24
CA GLN A 233 8.35 -6.77 20.07
C GLN A 233 7.85 -7.93 19.23
N LEU A 234 8.18 -9.14 19.61
CA LEU A 234 7.65 -10.35 18.99
C LEU A 234 6.24 -10.61 19.52
N LEU A 235 5.27 -10.82 18.63
CA LEU A 235 3.85 -11.09 18.90
C LEU A 235 3.24 -10.10 19.92
N PRO A 236 3.31 -8.77 19.67
CA PRO A 236 2.94 -7.75 20.65
C PRO A 236 1.45 -7.75 21.00
N TYR A 237 0.62 -8.41 20.22
CA TYR A 237 -0.83 -8.46 20.39
C TYR A 237 -1.34 -9.66 21.19
N GLY A 238 -0.45 -10.40 21.87
CA GLY A 238 -0.85 -11.46 22.83
C GLY A 238 -0.88 -12.89 22.29
N GLY A 239 -0.05 -13.19 21.30
CA GLY A 239 0.11 -14.55 20.75
C GLY A 239 -0.73 -14.82 19.52
N LEU A 240 -0.76 -16.09 19.10
CA LEU A 240 -1.46 -16.51 17.87
C LEU A 240 -2.86 -16.99 18.21
N GLN A 241 -3.85 -16.43 17.52
CA GLN A 241 -5.26 -16.83 17.63
C GLN A 241 -5.83 -17.03 16.23
N PHE A 242 -6.41 -18.20 15.97
CA PHE A 242 -6.94 -18.53 14.65
C PHE A 242 -8.42 -18.16 14.55
N ASP A 243 -8.78 -17.43 13.50
CA ASP A 243 -10.14 -17.21 13.06
C ASP A 243 -10.23 -17.37 11.54
N PRO A 244 -11.14 -18.22 11.01
CA PRO A 244 -11.25 -18.46 9.58
C PRO A 244 -11.65 -17.23 8.77
N GLY A 245 -12.54 -16.38 9.31
CA GLY A 245 -13.03 -15.19 8.63
C GLY A 245 -11.94 -14.13 8.51
N VAL A 246 -11.20 -13.87 9.60
CA VAL A 246 -10.03 -12.99 9.61
C VAL A 246 -8.97 -13.50 8.64
N THR A 247 -8.67 -14.80 8.70
CA THR A 247 -7.66 -15.42 7.83
C THR A 247 -8.01 -15.29 6.35
N LEU A 248 -9.28 -15.55 5.98
CA LEU A 248 -9.74 -15.35 4.60
C LEU A 248 -9.71 -13.89 4.18
N ALA A 249 -10.12 -12.95 5.04
CA ALA A 249 -10.04 -11.53 4.75
C ALA A 249 -8.58 -11.09 4.47
N MET A 250 -7.64 -11.53 5.30
CA MET A 250 -6.21 -11.27 5.07
C MET A 250 -5.69 -11.90 3.78
N LEU A 251 -6.11 -13.11 3.44
CA LEU A 251 -5.72 -13.78 2.20
C LEU A 251 -6.20 -13.00 0.96
N PHE A 252 -7.42 -12.47 0.96
CA PHE A 252 -7.91 -11.63 -0.14
C PHE A 252 -7.14 -10.32 -0.23
N ALA A 253 -6.79 -9.68 0.89
CA ALA A 253 -5.93 -8.50 0.88
C ALA A 253 -4.52 -8.80 0.32
N PHE A 254 -3.97 -9.98 0.59
CA PHE A 254 -2.72 -10.42 -0.04
C PHE A 254 -2.84 -10.54 -1.56
N VAL A 255 -3.96 -11.02 -2.07
CA VAL A 255 -4.19 -11.06 -3.54
C VAL A 255 -4.09 -9.65 -4.12
N VAL A 256 -4.67 -8.65 -3.44
CA VAL A 256 -4.60 -7.24 -3.84
C VAL A 256 -3.15 -6.74 -3.82
N ALA A 257 -2.42 -6.98 -2.74
CA ALA A 257 -1.01 -6.58 -2.61
C ALA A 257 -0.12 -7.21 -3.70
N VAL A 258 -0.34 -8.48 -4.04
CA VAL A 258 0.37 -9.16 -5.13
C VAL A 258 0.11 -8.48 -6.49
N VAL A 259 -1.13 -8.09 -6.76
CA VAL A 259 -1.48 -7.36 -7.98
C VAL A 259 -0.78 -6.01 -8.04
N GLU A 260 -0.80 -5.27 -6.94
CA GLU A 260 -0.12 -3.99 -6.79
C GLU A 260 1.38 -4.12 -7.07
N ALA A 261 2.05 -5.07 -6.41
CA ALA A 261 3.47 -5.33 -6.58
C ALA A 261 3.86 -5.64 -8.02
N ILE A 262 3.11 -6.54 -8.69
CA ILE A 262 3.35 -6.89 -10.09
C ILE A 262 3.22 -5.65 -10.98
N GLY A 263 2.22 -4.79 -10.73
CA GLY A 263 2.03 -3.52 -11.44
C GLY A 263 3.26 -2.60 -11.29
N VAL A 264 3.78 -2.47 -10.08
CA VAL A 264 4.99 -1.68 -9.78
C VAL A 264 6.23 -2.25 -10.45
N TYR A 265 6.39 -3.58 -10.49
CA TYR A 265 7.51 -4.22 -11.21
C TYR A 265 7.48 -3.88 -12.71
N TYR A 266 6.31 -3.97 -13.36
CA TYR A 266 6.16 -3.60 -14.76
C TYR A 266 6.41 -2.12 -15.00
N ALA A 267 5.94 -1.24 -14.12
CA ALA A 267 6.17 0.20 -14.23
C ALA A 267 7.67 0.55 -14.12
N ALA A 268 8.38 -0.05 -13.17
CA ALA A 268 9.83 0.09 -13.03
C ALA A 268 10.57 -0.48 -14.24
N GLY A 269 10.17 -1.68 -14.70
CA GLY A 269 10.74 -2.33 -15.88
C GLY A 269 10.62 -1.48 -17.14
N ALA A 270 9.49 -0.80 -17.33
CA ALA A 270 9.25 0.09 -18.46
C ALA A 270 10.19 1.31 -18.45
N ILE A 271 10.39 1.95 -17.28
CA ILE A 271 11.30 3.09 -17.13
C ILE A 271 12.75 2.65 -17.37
N LEU A 272 13.14 1.50 -16.84
CA LEU A 272 14.49 0.94 -16.92
C LEU A 272 14.77 0.21 -18.24
N GLN A 273 13.77 0.06 -19.10
CA GLN A 273 13.82 -0.77 -20.32
C GLN A 273 14.35 -2.18 -20.03
N THR A 274 13.92 -2.74 -18.89
CA THR A 274 14.35 -4.04 -18.39
C THR A 274 13.17 -5.01 -18.39
N PRO A 275 13.27 -6.19 -19.01
CA PRO A 275 12.18 -7.13 -19.09
C PRO A 275 11.82 -7.70 -17.70
N ILE A 276 10.53 -7.75 -17.42
CA ILE A 276 10.00 -8.36 -16.20
C ILE A 276 9.58 -9.79 -16.53
N THR A 277 10.48 -10.72 -16.21
CA THR A 277 10.28 -12.15 -16.45
C THR A 277 9.43 -12.79 -15.37
N ASP A 278 8.77 -13.92 -15.66
CA ASP A 278 8.01 -14.69 -14.69
C ASP A 278 8.87 -15.11 -13.47
N ARG A 279 10.16 -15.36 -13.69
CA ARG A 279 11.11 -15.63 -12.61
C ARG A 279 11.26 -14.44 -11.67
N ARG A 280 11.37 -13.21 -12.21
CA ARG A 280 11.45 -11.98 -11.38
C ARG A 280 10.17 -11.78 -10.57
N ILE A 281 9.00 -11.92 -11.19
CA ILE A 281 7.71 -11.83 -10.51
C ILE A 281 7.62 -12.86 -9.39
N ARG A 282 7.92 -14.13 -9.68
CA ARG A 282 7.88 -15.20 -8.70
C ARG A 282 8.80 -14.94 -7.51
N LEU A 283 10.05 -14.56 -7.76
CA LEU A 283 11.01 -14.25 -6.69
C LEU A 283 10.61 -12.98 -5.91
N GLY A 284 10.10 -11.96 -6.59
CA GLY A 284 9.63 -10.73 -5.98
C GLY A 284 8.48 -10.98 -5.01
N VAL A 285 7.41 -11.59 -5.49
CA VAL A 285 6.23 -11.91 -4.65
C VAL A 285 6.58 -12.89 -3.51
N SER A 286 7.48 -13.86 -3.75
CA SER A 286 7.97 -14.72 -2.66
C SER A 286 8.73 -13.92 -1.59
N GLY A 287 9.52 -12.92 -2.00
CA GLY A 287 10.23 -12.04 -1.06
C GLY A 287 9.30 -11.17 -0.25
N GLU A 288 8.27 -10.60 -0.87
CA GLU A 288 7.23 -9.81 -0.19
C GLU A 288 6.43 -10.67 0.80
N ALA A 289 6.07 -11.89 0.40
CA ALA A 289 5.37 -12.82 1.28
C ALA A 289 6.21 -13.18 2.52
N LEU A 290 7.51 -13.45 2.35
CA LEU A 290 8.42 -13.68 3.49
C LEU A 290 8.57 -12.44 4.36
N GLY A 291 8.68 -11.26 3.75
CA GLY A 291 8.71 -9.98 4.47
C GLY A 291 7.44 -9.74 5.27
N SER A 292 6.29 -10.06 4.70
CA SER A 292 4.98 -9.97 5.36
C SER A 292 4.88 -10.91 6.56
N ILE A 293 5.42 -12.14 6.46
CA ILE A 293 5.51 -13.09 7.57
C ILE A 293 6.38 -12.48 8.70
N ILE A 294 7.55 -11.96 8.36
CA ILE A 294 8.44 -11.33 9.34
C ILE A 294 7.77 -10.10 9.97
N SER A 295 7.18 -9.23 9.14
CA SER A 295 6.46 -8.05 9.60
C SER A 295 5.40 -8.40 10.64
N SER A 296 4.53 -9.37 10.32
CA SER A 296 3.43 -9.78 11.22
C SER A 296 3.90 -10.40 12.52
N LEU A 297 5.02 -11.13 12.52
CA LEU A 297 5.63 -11.66 13.77
C LEU A 297 6.02 -10.54 14.74
N PHE A 298 6.42 -9.36 14.23
CA PHE A 298 6.78 -8.20 15.05
C PHE A 298 5.64 -7.18 15.18
N GLY A 299 4.41 -7.56 14.81
CA GLY A 299 3.22 -6.73 14.98
C GLY A 299 2.97 -5.75 13.83
N GLY A 300 3.70 -5.86 12.72
CA GLY A 300 3.41 -5.16 11.48
C GLY A 300 2.37 -5.89 10.63
N PHE A 301 2.21 -5.45 9.40
CA PHE A 301 1.33 -6.10 8.41
C PHE A 301 2.03 -6.29 7.06
N ALA A 302 1.30 -6.74 6.04
CA ALA A 302 1.89 -7.20 4.80
C ALA A 302 2.62 -6.09 4.03
N THR A 303 3.72 -6.47 3.37
CA THR A 303 4.56 -5.59 2.56
C THR A 303 4.24 -5.73 1.08
N THR A 304 4.43 -4.64 0.33
CA THR A 304 4.32 -4.57 -1.13
C THR A 304 5.33 -3.57 -1.72
N ALA A 305 5.48 -3.60 -3.04
CA ALA A 305 6.34 -2.68 -3.79
C ALA A 305 5.70 -1.28 -3.90
N TYR A 306 6.50 -0.22 -3.71
CA TYR A 306 6.01 1.17 -3.65
C TYR A 306 6.10 1.89 -4.99
N ALA A 307 4.95 2.29 -5.53
CA ALA A 307 4.84 3.03 -6.78
C ALA A 307 5.45 4.44 -6.70
N GLN A 308 5.41 5.09 -5.52
CA GLN A 308 6.01 6.42 -5.29
C GLN A 308 7.49 6.44 -5.64
N ASN A 309 8.22 5.38 -5.28
CA ASN A 309 9.65 5.27 -5.57
C ASN A 309 9.92 5.04 -7.06
N VAL A 310 9.00 4.42 -7.79
CA VAL A 310 9.07 4.32 -9.26
C VAL A 310 8.86 5.70 -9.91
N GLY A 311 7.99 6.52 -9.35
CA GLY A 311 7.84 7.93 -9.75
C GLY A 311 9.12 8.73 -9.57
N LEU A 312 9.86 8.50 -8.47
CA LEU A 312 11.14 9.14 -8.20
C LEU A 312 12.21 8.76 -9.24
N LEU A 313 12.27 7.50 -9.68
CA LEU A 313 13.16 7.09 -10.77
C LEU A 313 12.95 7.92 -12.04
N LYS A 314 11.69 8.12 -12.41
CA LYS A 314 11.34 8.93 -13.60
C LYS A 314 11.73 10.40 -13.41
N LEU A 315 11.54 10.93 -12.22
CA LEU A 315 11.82 12.34 -11.91
C LEU A 315 13.32 12.65 -11.88
N THR A 316 14.10 11.76 -11.25
CA THR A 316 15.53 11.97 -11.01
C THR A 316 16.44 11.40 -12.10
N GLY A 317 15.93 10.48 -12.91
CA GLY A 317 16.76 9.70 -13.83
C GLY A 317 17.72 8.73 -13.14
N ILE A 318 17.54 8.45 -11.84
CA ILE A 318 18.40 7.57 -11.06
C ILE A 318 17.76 6.18 -11.00
N GLY A 319 18.19 5.28 -11.88
CA GLY A 319 17.71 3.89 -11.96
C GLY A 319 18.56 2.88 -11.20
N SER A 320 19.55 3.32 -10.41
CA SER A 320 20.48 2.42 -9.71
C SER A 320 19.81 1.65 -8.57
N ARG A 321 19.80 0.31 -8.66
CA ARG A 321 19.33 -0.55 -7.57
C ARG A 321 20.21 -0.48 -6.31
N PHE A 322 21.47 -0.08 -6.45
CA PHE A 322 22.40 0.08 -5.31
C PHE A 322 22.04 1.28 -4.43
N ALA A 323 21.48 2.35 -5.01
CA ALA A 323 20.93 3.45 -4.22
C ALA A 323 19.78 2.98 -3.34
N VAL A 324 18.86 2.14 -3.87
CA VAL A 324 17.75 1.58 -3.12
C VAL A 324 18.20 0.51 -2.11
N THR A 325 19.28 -0.22 -2.40
CA THR A 325 19.91 -1.12 -1.41
C THR A 325 20.31 -0.34 -0.15
N VAL A 326 20.83 0.87 -0.30
CA VAL A 326 21.18 1.74 0.85
C VAL A 326 19.91 2.21 1.57
N ALA A 327 18.81 2.49 0.86
CA ALA A 327 17.52 2.79 1.49
C ALA A 327 17.06 1.63 2.40
N GLY A 328 17.20 0.39 1.94
CA GLY A 328 16.91 -0.80 2.76
C GLY A 328 17.74 -0.87 4.04
N VAL A 329 19.04 -0.54 3.96
CA VAL A 329 19.91 -0.46 5.14
C VAL A 329 19.45 0.65 6.09
N ILE A 330 19.08 1.82 5.55
CA ILE A 330 18.58 2.94 6.38
C ILE A 330 17.29 2.51 7.12
N PHE A 331 16.33 1.87 6.45
CA PHE A 331 15.13 1.35 7.12
C PHE A 331 15.47 0.35 8.23
N LEU A 332 16.44 -0.54 8.02
CA LEU A 332 16.88 -1.46 9.08
C LEU A 332 17.45 -0.70 10.28
N ILE A 333 18.21 0.36 10.07
CA ILE A 333 18.70 1.20 11.16
C ILE A 333 17.53 1.85 11.89
N LEU A 334 16.57 2.42 11.16
CA LEU A 334 15.38 3.07 11.75
C LEU A 334 14.52 2.08 12.55
N ALA A 335 14.44 0.82 12.14
CA ALA A 335 13.70 -0.24 12.84
C ALA A 335 14.18 -0.49 14.27
N PHE A 336 15.47 -0.26 14.53
CA PHE A 336 16.07 -0.46 15.84
C PHE A 336 16.15 0.81 16.69
N ILE A 337 15.40 1.88 16.29
CA ILE A 337 15.29 3.14 17.03
C ILE A 337 13.85 3.32 17.53
N PRO A 338 13.44 2.71 18.68
CA PRO A 338 12.08 2.82 19.22
C PRO A 338 11.64 4.26 19.44
N LYS A 339 12.56 5.14 19.80
CA LYS A 339 12.32 6.57 19.97
C LYS A 339 11.75 7.24 18.70
N LEU A 340 12.22 6.84 17.52
CA LEU A 340 11.71 7.37 16.25
C LEU A 340 10.30 6.85 15.95
N GLY A 341 10.05 5.56 16.18
CA GLY A 341 8.70 5.00 16.05
C GLY A 341 7.70 5.68 16.97
N ALA A 342 8.08 5.89 18.23
CA ALA A 342 7.26 6.61 19.20
C ALA A 342 7.04 8.08 18.82
N LEU A 343 8.05 8.76 18.24
CA LEU A 343 7.93 10.13 17.76
C LEU A 343 6.91 10.25 16.62
N LEU A 344 7.01 9.37 15.63
CA LEU A 344 6.06 9.34 14.50
C LEU A 344 4.65 8.97 14.95
N ALA A 345 4.53 8.02 15.88
CA ALA A 345 3.24 7.61 16.44
C ALA A 345 2.60 8.66 17.38
N ALA A 346 3.37 9.66 17.80
CA ALA A 346 2.85 10.79 18.61
C ALA A 346 2.20 11.90 17.76
N THR A 347 2.22 11.77 16.43
CA THR A 347 1.56 12.72 15.50
C THR A 347 0.06 12.78 15.81
N PRO A 348 -0.51 13.98 16.05
CA PRO A 348 -1.92 14.13 16.39
C PRO A 348 -2.87 13.77 15.24
N ASP A 349 -4.07 13.24 15.57
CA ASP A 349 -5.07 12.77 14.63
C ASP A 349 -5.34 13.73 13.44
N PRO A 350 -5.58 15.05 13.64
CA PRO A 350 -5.86 15.96 12.52
C PRO A 350 -4.67 16.13 11.56
N VAL A 351 -3.44 15.93 12.04
CA VAL A 351 -2.25 15.92 11.18
C VAL A 351 -2.22 14.64 10.34
N VAL A 352 -2.45 13.49 10.99
CA VAL A 352 -2.54 12.18 10.30
C VAL A 352 -3.62 12.23 9.23
N GLY A 353 -4.83 12.68 9.57
CA GLY A 353 -5.94 12.84 8.62
C GLY A 353 -5.62 13.82 7.49
N GLY A 354 -5.01 14.98 7.81
CA GLY A 354 -4.60 16.00 6.84
C GLY A 354 -3.59 15.50 5.81
N ILE A 355 -2.69 14.60 6.22
CA ILE A 355 -1.72 13.93 5.34
C ILE A 355 -2.38 12.79 4.55
N PHE A 356 -3.24 12.00 5.19
CA PHE A 356 -3.80 10.80 4.58
C PHE A 356 -4.92 11.10 3.55
N LEU A 357 -5.62 12.23 3.66
CA LEU A 357 -6.63 12.66 2.67
C LEU A 357 -6.08 12.69 1.23
N PRO A 358 -4.98 13.39 0.92
CA PRO A 358 -4.41 13.35 -0.43
C PRO A 358 -3.83 11.99 -0.79
N ALA A 359 -3.35 11.19 0.18
CA ALA A 359 -2.88 9.83 -0.07
C ALA A 359 -4.02 8.91 -0.50
N ALA A 360 -5.15 8.87 0.24
CA ALA A 360 -6.34 8.12 -0.13
C ALA A 360 -6.93 8.59 -1.47
N GLY A 361 -6.96 9.91 -1.71
CA GLY A 361 -7.37 10.49 -2.99
C GLY A 361 -6.50 10.02 -4.16
N SER A 362 -5.19 9.84 -3.95
CA SER A 362 -4.29 9.33 -4.99
C SER A 362 -4.54 7.84 -5.31
N LEU A 363 -4.96 7.03 -4.32
CA LEU A 363 -5.39 5.65 -4.55
C LEU A 363 -6.67 5.60 -5.41
N ILE A 364 -7.66 6.44 -5.11
CA ILE A 364 -8.87 6.57 -5.92
C ILE A 364 -8.50 6.92 -7.37
N LEU A 365 -7.66 7.92 -7.58
CA LEU A 365 -7.20 8.31 -8.91
C LEU A 365 -6.46 7.17 -9.62
N THR A 366 -5.59 6.46 -8.91
CA THR A 366 -4.84 5.32 -9.47
C THR A 366 -5.79 4.21 -9.91
N GLY A 367 -6.82 3.91 -9.11
CA GLY A 367 -7.88 2.97 -9.47
C GLY A 367 -8.61 3.40 -10.75
N VAL A 368 -9.04 4.66 -10.83
CA VAL A 368 -9.71 5.23 -12.02
C VAL A 368 -8.82 5.16 -13.26
N LEU A 369 -7.56 5.57 -13.17
CA LEU A 369 -6.60 5.51 -14.28
C LEU A 369 -6.29 4.07 -14.72
N THR A 370 -6.35 3.12 -13.80
CA THR A 370 -6.19 1.69 -14.13
C THR A 370 -7.43 1.18 -14.84
N LEU A 371 -8.63 1.52 -14.38
CA LEU A 371 -9.89 1.21 -15.05
C LEU A 371 -9.95 1.80 -16.47
N ALA A 372 -9.42 2.99 -16.70
CA ALA A 372 -9.37 3.61 -18.02
C ALA A 372 -8.51 2.83 -19.05
N ARG A 373 -7.71 1.85 -18.61
CA ARG A 373 -6.94 0.94 -19.47
C ARG A 373 -7.70 -0.35 -19.80
N THR A 374 -8.87 -0.52 -19.22
CA THR A 374 -9.71 -1.71 -19.44
C THR A 374 -10.26 -1.67 -20.88
N PRO A 375 -10.29 -2.82 -21.60
CA PRO A 375 -10.97 -2.90 -22.88
C PRO A 375 -12.44 -2.50 -22.75
N ASP A 376 -12.92 -1.67 -23.70
CA ASP A 376 -14.30 -1.21 -23.73
C ASP A 376 -15.23 -2.32 -24.23
N THR A 377 -15.52 -3.27 -23.36
CA THR A 377 -16.45 -4.36 -23.62
C THR A 377 -17.48 -4.48 -22.49
N PRO A 378 -18.72 -4.91 -22.78
CA PRO A 378 -19.73 -5.10 -21.75
C PRO A 378 -19.29 -6.05 -20.61
N ARG A 379 -18.46 -7.04 -20.92
CA ARG A 379 -17.95 -8.02 -19.94
C ARG A 379 -17.03 -7.37 -18.92
N HIS A 380 -16.04 -6.60 -19.38
CA HIS A 380 -15.13 -5.88 -18.47
C HIS A 380 -15.84 -4.76 -17.70
N ALA A 381 -16.79 -4.08 -18.33
CA ALA A 381 -17.63 -3.09 -17.65
C ALA A 381 -18.44 -3.71 -16.51
N ALA A 382 -19.00 -4.91 -16.73
CA ALA A 382 -19.69 -5.67 -15.69
C ALA A 382 -18.75 -6.07 -14.53
N VAL A 383 -17.54 -6.57 -14.84
CA VAL A 383 -16.54 -6.90 -13.81
C VAL A 383 -16.25 -5.69 -12.93
N ALA A 384 -15.87 -4.57 -13.53
CA ALA A 384 -15.49 -3.37 -12.77
C ALA A 384 -16.70 -2.75 -12.02
N GLY A 385 -17.83 -2.58 -12.71
CA GLY A 385 -19.02 -1.92 -12.15
C GLY A 385 -19.62 -2.72 -10.99
N LEU A 386 -19.82 -4.03 -11.16
CA LEU A 386 -20.42 -4.87 -10.12
C LEU A 386 -19.46 -5.07 -8.93
N ALA A 387 -18.14 -5.12 -9.15
CA ALA A 387 -17.16 -5.15 -8.06
C ALA A 387 -17.26 -3.90 -7.18
N VAL A 388 -17.34 -2.71 -7.79
CA VAL A 388 -17.47 -1.43 -7.06
C VAL A 388 -18.81 -1.34 -6.33
N ILE A 389 -19.91 -1.69 -6.99
CA ILE A 389 -21.24 -1.72 -6.36
C ILE A 389 -21.28 -2.70 -5.18
N ALA A 390 -20.76 -3.90 -5.35
CA ALA A 390 -20.72 -4.90 -4.28
C ALA A 390 -19.82 -4.44 -3.12
N GLY A 391 -18.60 -3.96 -3.41
CA GLY A 391 -17.66 -3.48 -2.39
C GLY A 391 -18.17 -2.28 -1.59
N THR A 392 -18.98 -1.41 -2.18
CA THR A 392 -19.56 -0.26 -1.48
C THR A 392 -20.92 -0.53 -0.83
N GLY A 393 -21.75 -1.36 -1.47
CA GLY A 393 -23.13 -1.59 -1.05
C GLY A 393 -23.34 -2.76 -0.08
N VAL A 394 -22.55 -3.84 -0.20
CA VAL A 394 -22.71 -5.03 0.64
C VAL A 394 -22.29 -4.83 2.11
N PRO A 395 -21.18 -4.15 2.44
CA PRO A 395 -20.72 -4.02 3.82
C PRO A 395 -21.75 -3.38 4.78
N PRO A 396 -22.43 -2.28 4.44
CA PRO A 396 -23.48 -1.74 5.29
C PRO A 396 -24.65 -2.71 5.51
N LEU A 397 -25.04 -3.49 4.47
CA LEU A 397 -26.09 -4.49 4.56
C LEU A 397 -25.68 -5.70 5.42
N ALA A 398 -24.43 -6.14 5.31
CA ALA A 398 -23.89 -7.23 6.11
C ALA A 398 -23.92 -6.88 7.61
N SER A 399 -23.59 -5.64 7.96
CA SER A 399 -23.68 -5.14 9.34
C SER A 399 -25.12 -5.16 9.87
N ALA A 400 -26.09 -4.79 9.04
CA ALA A 400 -27.51 -4.84 9.39
C ALA A 400 -28.06 -6.29 9.52
N LEU A 401 -27.49 -7.24 8.78
CA LEU A 401 -27.89 -8.65 8.76
C LEU A 401 -27.10 -9.51 9.75
N GLY A 402 -26.10 -8.97 10.45
CA GLY A 402 -25.11 -9.69 11.24
C GLY A 402 -25.63 -10.82 12.13
N ALA A 403 -26.74 -10.61 12.82
CA ALA A 403 -27.37 -11.66 13.66
C ALA A 403 -27.99 -12.83 12.87
N LYS A 404 -28.14 -12.70 11.55
CA LYS A 404 -28.75 -13.70 10.67
C LYS A 404 -27.76 -14.49 9.85
N LEU A 405 -26.49 -14.09 9.86
CA LEU A 405 -25.42 -14.70 9.06
C LEU A 405 -24.39 -15.39 9.98
N PRO A 406 -23.74 -16.46 9.52
CA PRO A 406 -22.59 -16.99 10.23
C PRO A 406 -21.51 -15.92 10.43
N ALA A 407 -20.82 -15.93 11.57
CA ALA A 407 -19.82 -14.91 11.92
C ALA A 407 -18.76 -14.70 10.85
N VAL A 408 -18.23 -15.79 10.28
CA VAL A 408 -17.25 -15.76 9.17
C VAL A 408 -17.80 -15.02 7.96
N VAL A 409 -19.06 -15.26 7.59
CA VAL A 409 -19.71 -14.62 6.43
C VAL A 409 -19.90 -13.12 6.70
N THR A 410 -20.40 -12.77 7.88
CA THR A 410 -20.57 -11.37 8.29
C THR A 410 -19.24 -10.62 8.23
N GLN A 411 -18.18 -11.22 8.75
CA GLN A 411 -16.85 -10.62 8.79
C GLN A 411 -16.29 -10.37 7.39
N LEU A 412 -16.41 -11.31 6.46
CA LEU A 412 -15.98 -11.14 5.07
C LEU A 412 -16.82 -10.09 4.36
N LEU A 413 -18.14 -10.14 4.50
CA LEU A 413 -19.06 -9.22 3.83
C LEU A 413 -19.00 -7.80 4.40
N SER A 414 -18.48 -7.61 5.59
CA SER A 414 -18.27 -6.27 6.19
C SER A 414 -17.03 -5.54 5.65
N GLN A 415 -16.20 -6.20 4.82
CA GLN A 415 -14.96 -5.64 4.31
C GLN A 415 -15.10 -5.20 2.84
N PRO A 416 -15.14 -3.89 2.53
CA PRO A 416 -15.36 -3.38 1.17
C PRO A 416 -14.42 -3.97 0.13
N VAL A 417 -13.12 -3.98 0.44
CA VAL A 417 -12.07 -4.44 -0.47
C VAL A 417 -12.19 -5.94 -0.74
N VAL A 418 -12.49 -6.73 0.31
CA VAL A 418 -12.66 -8.19 0.20
C VAL A 418 -13.85 -8.53 -0.68
N VAL A 419 -15.00 -7.91 -0.44
CA VAL A 419 -16.22 -8.13 -1.22
C VAL A 419 -15.99 -7.78 -2.68
N GLY A 420 -15.43 -6.59 -2.94
CA GLY A 420 -15.13 -6.15 -4.30
C GLY A 420 -14.14 -7.05 -5.01
N ALA A 421 -13.07 -7.48 -4.33
CA ALA A 421 -12.08 -8.39 -4.90
C ALA A 421 -12.69 -9.76 -5.24
N ILE A 422 -13.50 -10.35 -4.36
CA ILE A 422 -14.19 -11.61 -4.63
C ILE A 422 -15.08 -11.48 -5.86
N VAL A 423 -15.93 -10.47 -5.92
CA VAL A 423 -16.85 -10.23 -7.05
C VAL A 423 -16.06 -10.01 -8.35
N ALA A 424 -15.03 -9.16 -8.31
CA ALA A 424 -14.18 -8.89 -9.46
C ALA A 424 -13.53 -10.17 -10.02
N LEU A 425 -12.89 -10.97 -9.14
CA LEU A 425 -12.19 -12.19 -9.55
C LEU A 425 -13.15 -13.27 -10.07
N VAL A 426 -14.30 -13.45 -9.43
CA VAL A 426 -15.32 -14.41 -9.88
C VAL A 426 -15.89 -13.99 -11.24
N LEU A 427 -16.24 -12.72 -11.41
CA LEU A 427 -16.79 -12.25 -12.68
C LEU A 427 -15.72 -12.25 -13.80
N GLU A 428 -14.46 -11.92 -13.49
CA GLU A 428 -13.36 -12.03 -14.45
C GLU A 428 -13.20 -13.48 -14.93
N ALA A 429 -13.19 -14.43 -13.99
CA ALA A 429 -13.10 -15.86 -14.33
C ALA A 429 -14.27 -16.34 -15.19
N LEU A 430 -15.49 -15.93 -14.86
CA LEU A 430 -16.71 -16.39 -15.52
C LEU A 430 -16.99 -15.69 -16.85
N LEU A 431 -16.76 -14.38 -16.94
CA LEU A 431 -17.19 -13.59 -18.09
C LEU A 431 -16.07 -13.36 -19.12
N VAL A 432 -14.81 -13.30 -18.64
CA VAL A 432 -13.69 -12.90 -19.48
C VAL A 432 -12.79 -14.09 -19.82
N GLN A 433 -12.51 -14.98 -18.84
CA GLN A 433 -11.55 -16.07 -19.03
C GLN A 433 -12.18 -17.38 -19.54
N LEU A 434 -13.46 -17.62 -19.30
CA LEU A 434 -14.15 -18.75 -19.94
C LEU A 434 -14.34 -18.45 -21.43
N PRO A 435 -14.08 -19.43 -22.33
CA PRO A 435 -14.28 -19.26 -23.77
C PRO A 435 -15.76 -19.00 -24.05
N GLY A 436 -16.10 -17.73 -24.27
CA GLY A 436 -17.34 -17.35 -24.94
C GLY A 436 -17.15 -17.45 -26.45
N GLU A 437 -18.25 -17.57 -27.20
CA GLU A 437 -18.22 -17.48 -28.66
C GLU A 437 -17.43 -16.23 -29.08
N PRO A 438 -16.60 -16.30 -30.14
CA PRO A 438 -15.87 -15.13 -30.62
C PRO A 438 -16.89 -14.02 -30.92
N GLU A 439 -16.67 -12.85 -30.30
CA GLU A 439 -17.42 -11.64 -30.66
C GLU A 439 -17.27 -11.48 -32.19
N SER A 440 -18.39 -11.54 -32.90
CA SER A 440 -18.38 -11.40 -34.35
C SER A 440 -17.78 -10.03 -34.70
N GLU A 441 -16.60 -10.03 -35.33
CA GLU A 441 -15.94 -8.83 -35.91
C GLU A 441 -16.80 -8.11 -36.96
N GLY A 442 -18.08 -8.50 -37.09
CA GLY A 442 -19.01 -8.04 -38.14
C GLY A 442 -19.70 -6.71 -37.90
N ALA A 443 -19.67 -6.10 -36.71
CA ALA A 443 -20.46 -4.92 -36.44
C ALA A 443 -19.77 -3.57 -36.76
N THR A 444 -18.44 -3.54 -36.87
CA THR A 444 -17.69 -2.27 -37.07
C THR A 444 -17.46 -1.92 -38.55
N GLN A 445 -17.62 -2.86 -39.49
CA GLN A 445 -17.47 -2.56 -40.94
C GLN A 445 -18.75 -2.11 -41.63
N ALA A 446 -19.93 -2.31 -41.06
CA ALA A 446 -21.20 -1.92 -41.67
C ALA A 446 -21.53 -0.42 -41.49
N SER A 447 -20.88 0.31 -40.59
CA SER A 447 -21.13 1.75 -40.37
C SER A 447 -20.24 2.69 -41.19
N LEU A 448 -19.23 2.17 -41.88
CA LEU A 448 -18.30 2.97 -42.72
C LEU A 448 -18.55 2.84 -44.24
N SER A 449 -19.51 2.01 -44.66
CA SER A 449 -19.85 1.85 -46.09
C SER A 449 -21.18 2.53 -46.51
N GLY A 450 -21.70 3.43 -45.70
CA GLY A 450 -22.84 4.28 -46.01
C GLY A 450 -22.43 5.51 -46.80
N GLU A 451 -21.78 5.34 -47.98
CA GLU A 451 -21.58 6.40 -48.95
C GLU A 451 -22.55 6.24 -50.11
N THR A 452 -23.36 7.28 -50.27
CA THR A 452 -23.92 7.87 -51.49
C THR A 452 -24.60 6.96 -52.51
N ALA A 453 -25.89 7.08 -52.59
CA ALA A 453 -26.63 7.21 -53.83
C ALA A 453 -27.75 8.26 -53.66
#